data_998dbee24e97f31b42903622dfa0f414
#
_entry.id   998dbee24e97f31b42903622dfa0f414
#
_cell.length_a   1.000
_cell.length_b   1.000
_cell.length_c   1.000
_cell.angle_alpha   90.00
_cell.angle_beta   90.00
_cell.angle_gamma   90.00
#
_symmetry.space_group_name_H-M   'P 1'
#
loop_
_entity.id
_entity.type
_entity.pdbx_description
1 polymer ?
#
loop_
_entity_poly.entity_id
_entity_poly.type
_entity_poly.pdbx_seq_one_letter_code
_entity_poly.pdbx_strand_id
1 'polypeptide(L)'
;AIIGYTKEYIDQKYDEIVAFSELEGFMEEKVRNYSSGMVSRLGFAIATAQEAPEILILDEVLSVGDRFFRQKSEARIREMIHAGSTVLIVSHSTAAIRNNCTRVLWLEKGKLRQIGDPAAVCAAYEERKEAKP
;
A
#
# COMPACT_ATOMS: atom_id res chain seq x y z
N ALA A 1 -12.48 2.46 17.50
CA ALA A 1 -11.14 2.06 17.79
C ALA A 1 -10.10 3.07 17.29
N ILE A 2 -8.80 2.72 17.21
CA ILE A 2 -7.67 3.66 16.95
C ILE A 2 -7.82 4.45 15.63
N ILE A 3 -8.40 3.85 14.59
CA ILE A 3 -8.64 4.49 13.29
C ILE A 3 -10.07 5.07 13.15
N GLY A 4 -10.81 5.22 14.25
CA GLY A 4 -12.10 5.88 14.28
C GLY A 4 -13.30 5.05 13.83
N TYR A 5 -13.14 3.77 13.47
CA TYR A 5 -14.25 2.91 13.09
C TYR A 5 -15.13 2.56 14.30
N THR A 6 -16.46 2.57 14.10
CA THR A 6 -17.40 2.06 15.10
C THR A 6 -17.36 0.54 15.16
N LYS A 7 -17.86 -0.02 16.26
CA LYS A 7 -17.92 -1.49 16.40
C LYS A 7 -18.82 -2.10 15.32
N GLU A 8 -19.95 -1.50 15.07
CA GLU A 8 -20.95 -1.93 14.07
C GLU A 8 -20.32 -1.97 12.66
N TYR A 9 -19.52 -0.97 12.32
CA TYR A 9 -18.79 -0.94 11.05
C TYR A 9 -17.75 -2.07 10.95
N ILE A 10 -17.00 -2.29 12.03
CA ILE A 10 -16.00 -3.37 12.09
C ILE A 10 -16.70 -4.74 11.93
N ASP A 11 -17.81 -4.96 12.63
CA ASP A 11 -18.57 -6.22 12.55
C ASP A 11 -19.10 -6.47 11.12
N GLN A 12 -19.56 -5.41 10.42
CA GLN A 12 -20.00 -5.51 9.02
C GLN A 12 -18.86 -5.82 8.04
N LYS A 13 -17.67 -5.32 8.29
CA LYS A 13 -16.50 -5.46 7.41
C LYS A 13 -15.59 -6.62 7.78
N TYR A 14 -15.85 -7.29 8.89
CA TYR A 14 -14.97 -8.33 9.43
C TYR A 14 -14.68 -9.43 8.42
N ASP A 15 -15.70 -10.02 7.83
CA ASP A 15 -15.56 -11.13 6.88
C ASP A 15 -14.80 -10.70 5.61
N GLU A 16 -15.05 -9.47 5.11
CA GLU A 16 -14.33 -8.89 3.98
C GLU A 16 -12.83 -8.71 4.30
N ILE A 17 -12.52 -8.19 5.48
CA ILE A 17 -11.14 -7.97 5.94
C ILE A 17 -10.41 -9.31 6.08
N VAL A 18 -11.04 -10.29 6.71
CA VAL A 18 -10.48 -11.63 6.90
C VAL A 18 -10.19 -12.30 5.57
N ALA A 19 -11.18 -12.35 4.68
CA ALA A 19 -11.03 -12.95 3.34
C ALA A 19 -10.00 -12.22 2.48
N PHE A 20 -9.93 -10.89 2.59
CA PHE A 20 -8.91 -10.13 1.84
C PHE A 20 -7.50 -10.40 2.35
N SER A 21 -7.31 -10.47 3.67
CA SER A 21 -6.00 -10.72 4.30
C SER A 21 -5.50 -12.16 4.15
N GLU A 22 -6.40 -13.10 3.82
CA GLU A 22 -6.14 -14.55 3.74
C GLU A 22 -5.62 -15.10 5.08
N LEU A 23 -6.23 -14.66 6.19
CA LEU A 23 -5.85 -15.02 7.55
C LEU A 23 -6.96 -15.78 8.30
N GLU A 24 -7.89 -16.40 7.59
CA GLU A 24 -9.05 -17.10 8.17
C GLU A 24 -8.62 -18.09 9.25
N GLY A 25 -7.56 -18.85 9.03
CA GLY A 25 -7.04 -19.85 9.98
C GLY A 25 -6.28 -19.26 11.19
N PHE A 26 -6.08 -17.94 11.24
CA PHE A 26 -5.26 -17.29 12.26
C PHE A 26 -6.01 -16.24 13.09
N MET A 27 -7.30 -16.04 12.85
CA MET A 27 -8.07 -14.97 13.50
C MET A 27 -8.22 -15.15 15.02
N GLU A 28 -8.15 -16.37 15.52
CA GLU A 28 -8.15 -16.68 16.96
C GLU A 28 -6.77 -16.48 17.62
N GLU A 29 -5.72 -16.33 16.81
CA GLU A 29 -4.37 -16.13 17.29
C GLU A 29 -4.12 -14.67 17.69
N LYS A 30 -3.29 -14.46 18.69
CA LYS A 30 -2.87 -13.10 19.07
C LYS A 30 -1.97 -12.49 17.99
N VAL A 31 -2.22 -11.25 17.60
CA VAL A 31 -1.45 -10.52 16.58
C VAL A 31 0.07 -10.52 16.85
N ARG A 32 0.50 -10.58 18.12
CA ARG A 32 1.91 -10.73 18.48
C ARG A 32 2.58 -12.01 17.95
N ASN A 33 1.78 -13.02 17.60
CA ASN A 33 2.25 -14.30 17.06
C ASN A 33 2.28 -14.28 15.52
N TYR A 34 1.78 -13.20 14.89
CA TYR A 34 1.76 -13.06 13.45
C TYR A 34 3.16 -12.79 12.91
N SER A 35 3.46 -13.32 11.73
CA SER A 35 4.64 -12.91 10.96
C SER A 35 4.48 -11.44 10.50
N SER A 36 5.59 -10.79 10.15
CA SER A 36 5.55 -9.43 9.58
C SER A 36 4.67 -9.36 8.33
N GLY A 37 4.70 -10.40 7.49
CA GLY A 37 3.84 -10.53 6.31
C GLY A 37 2.36 -10.60 6.67
N MET A 38 1.97 -11.38 7.69
CA MET A 38 0.59 -11.46 8.17
C MET A 38 0.10 -10.12 8.72
N VAL A 39 0.93 -9.44 9.53
CA VAL A 39 0.61 -8.09 10.06
C VAL A 39 0.38 -7.10 8.93
N SER A 40 1.23 -7.12 7.91
CA SER A 40 1.11 -6.21 6.76
C SER A 40 -0.12 -6.51 5.90
N ARG A 41 -0.45 -7.80 5.66
CA ARG A 41 -1.66 -8.21 4.96
C ARG A 41 -2.92 -7.74 5.70
N LEU A 42 -2.98 -7.98 7.01
CA LEU A 42 -4.10 -7.53 7.84
C LEU A 42 -4.21 -6.00 7.85
N GLY A 43 -3.09 -5.30 8.06
CA GLY A 43 -3.05 -3.85 8.05
C GLY A 43 -3.55 -3.25 6.73
N PHE A 44 -3.12 -3.82 5.59
CA PHE A 44 -3.60 -3.40 4.27
C PHE A 44 -5.10 -3.67 4.10
N ALA A 45 -5.58 -4.87 4.48
CA ALA A 45 -6.99 -5.22 4.40
C ALA A 45 -7.87 -4.25 5.22
N ILE A 46 -7.44 -3.90 6.43
CA ILE A 46 -8.15 -2.94 7.28
C ILE A 46 -8.13 -1.54 6.66
N ALA A 47 -6.97 -1.07 6.18
CA ALA A 47 -6.84 0.27 5.61
C ALA A 47 -7.67 0.45 4.33
N THR A 48 -7.92 -0.63 3.58
CA THR A 48 -8.66 -0.62 2.32
C THR A 48 -10.08 -1.19 2.41
N ALA A 49 -10.55 -1.55 3.60
CA ALA A 49 -11.93 -2.00 3.83
C ALA A 49 -12.95 -0.86 3.78
N GLN A 50 -12.50 0.37 3.92
CA GLN A 50 -13.34 1.56 3.84
C GLN A 50 -13.83 1.79 2.42
N GLU A 51 -15.03 2.32 2.28
CA GLU A 51 -15.46 3.00 1.04
C GLU A 51 -14.41 4.06 0.73
N ALA A 52 -14.01 4.16 -0.54
CA ALA A 52 -12.85 4.88 -1.02
C ALA A 52 -12.55 6.17 -0.22
N PRO A 53 -11.49 6.22 0.59
CA PRO A 53 -11.14 7.44 1.32
C PRO A 53 -10.75 8.53 0.33
N GLU A 54 -10.95 9.80 0.67
CA GLU A 54 -10.51 10.91 -0.18
C GLU A 54 -8.99 10.85 -0.43
N ILE A 55 -8.22 10.48 0.61
CA ILE A 55 -6.76 10.35 0.55
C ILE A 55 -6.36 9.02 1.21
N LEU A 56 -5.60 8.20 0.48
CA LEU A 56 -4.98 6.97 0.97
C LEU A 56 -3.46 7.09 0.90
N ILE A 57 -2.78 6.86 2.02
CA ILE A 57 -1.32 6.86 2.09
C ILE A 57 -0.82 5.43 2.29
N LEU A 58 0.02 4.96 1.37
CA LEU A 58 0.61 3.63 1.39
C LEU A 58 2.13 3.77 1.51
N ASP A 59 2.68 3.40 2.68
CA ASP A 59 4.11 3.44 2.94
C ASP A 59 4.68 2.02 2.96
N GLU A 60 5.54 1.69 1.96
CA GLU A 60 6.21 0.38 1.76
C GLU A 60 5.26 -0.83 1.63
N VAL A 61 3.95 -0.65 1.72
CA VAL A 61 2.97 -1.75 1.83
C VAL A 61 2.86 -2.57 0.54
N LEU A 62 3.16 -1.98 -0.62
CA LEU A 62 3.12 -2.69 -1.92
C LEU A 62 4.27 -3.68 -2.13
N SER A 63 5.28 -3.64 -1.27
CA SER A 63 6.43 -4.55 -1.32
C SER A 63 6.22 -5.82 -0.49
N VAL A 64 5.12 -5.88 0.28
CA VAL A 64 4.86 -6.91 1.29
C VAL A 64 3.96 -8.01 0.74
N GLY A 65 4.25 -9.24 1.19
CA GLY A 65 3.51 -10.42 0.78
C GLY A 65 4.12 -11.12 -0.44
N ASP A 66 3.55 -12.27 -0.76
CA ASP A 66 3.90 -13.03 -1.95
C ASP A 66 3.34 -12.36 -3.24
N ARG A 67 3.66 -12.96 -4.38
CA ARG A 67 3.24 -12.45 -5.69
C ARG A 67 1.72 -12.30 -5.82
N PHE A 68 0.96 -13.23 -5.26
CA PHE A 68 -0.51 -13.23 -5.39
C PHE A 68 -1.13 -12.11 -4.56
N PHE A 69 -0.68 -11.92 -3.31
CA PHE A 69 -1.16 -10.84 -2.47
C PHE A 69 -0.81 -9.46 -3.04
N ARG A 70 0.37 -9.30 -3.64
CA ARG A 70 0.74 -8.05 -4.35
C ARG A 70 -0.21 -7.72 -5.50
N GLN A 71 -0.54 -8.70 -6.35
CA GLN A 71 -1.50 -8.50 -7.44
C GLN A 71 -2.89 -8.10 -6.93
N LYS A 72 -3.36 -8.74 -5.87
CA LYS A 72 -4.63 -8.45 -5.21
C LYS A 72 -4.65 -7.03 -4.62
N SER A 73 -3.57 -6.64 -3.94
CA SER A 73 -3.41 -5.29 -3.37
C SER A 73 -3.35 -4.21 -4.45
N GLU A 74 -2.62 -4.43 -5.55
CA GLU A 74 -2.57 -3.50 -6.68
C GLU A 74 -3.93 -3.34 -7.36
N ALA A 75 -4.71 -4.42 -7.49
CA ALA A 75 -6.07 -4.37 -8.01
C ALA A 75 -6.97 -3.51 -7.11
N ARG A 76 -6.92 -3.72 -5.79
CA ARG A 76 -7.69 -2.94 -4.83
C ARG A 76 -7.35 -1.44 -4.87
N ILE A 77 -6.07 -1.09 -4.98
CA ILE A 77 -5.65 0.31 -5.12
C ILE A 77 -6.21 0.93 -6.40
N ARG A 78 -6.18 0.20 -7.51
CA ARG A 78 -6.75 0.68 -8.78
C ARG A 78 -8.25 0.93 -8.65
N GLU A 79 -9.00 0.05 -7.98
CA GLU A 79 -10.42 0.26 -7.70
C GLU A 79 -10.65 1.55 -6.90
N MET A 80 -9.86 1.80 -5.86
CA MET A 80 -9.96 3.02 -5.05
C MET A 80 -9.64 4.28 -5.85
N ILE A 81 -8.61 4.24 -6.71
CA ILE A 81 -8.28 5.35 -7.62
C ILE A 81 -9.45 5.62 -8.57
N HIS A 82 -10.05 4.59 -9.16
CA HIS A 82 -11.22 4.74 -10.04
C HIS A 82 -12.45 5.26 -9.30
N ALA A 83 -12.58 4.96 -8.01
CA ALA A 83 -13.63 5.50 -7.15
C ALA A 83 -13.38 6.96 -6.72
N GLY A 84 -12.26 7.58 -7.14
CA GLY A 84 -11.95 8.99 -6.90
C GLY A 84 -10.95 9.26 -5.76
N SER A 85 -10.38 8.24 -5.12
CA SER A 85 -9.36 8.43 -4.09
C SER A 85 -8.06 9.01 -4.67
N THR A 86 -7.47 9.96 -3.93
CA THR A 86 -6.07 10.37 -4.15
C THR A 86 -5.15 9.41 -3.38
N VAL A 87 -4.29 8.68 -4.10
CA VAL A 87 -3.38 7.71 -3.48
C VAL A 87 -1.95 8.23 -3.50
N LEU A 88 -1.32 8.28 -2.32
CA LEU A 88 0.09 8.59 -2.14
C LEU A 88 0.84 7.29 -1.83
N ILE A 89 1.78 6.93 -2.70
CA ILE A 89 2.59 5.71 -2.56
C ILE A 89 4.03 6.10 -2.23
N VAL A 90 4.54 5.63 -1.10
CA VAL A 90 5.95 5.72 -0.74
C VAL A 90 6.58 4.34 -0.92
N SER A 91 7.58 4.23 -1.78
CA SER A 91 8.23 2.95 -2.06
C SER A 91 9.65 3.11 -2.59
N HIS A 92 10.50 2.14 -2.31
CA HIS A 92 11.82 1.99 -2.93
C HIS A 92 11.79 1.21 -4.25
N SER A 93 10.65 0.64 -4.62
CA SER A 93 10.45 -0.11 -5.86
C SER A 93 10.05 0.81 -7.00
N THR A 94 10.98 1.14 -7.87
CA THR A 94 10.71 1.94 -9.09
C THR A 94 9.70 1.26 -10.01
N ALA A 95 9.66 -0.07 -10.05
CA ALA A 95 8.66 -0.83 -10.79
C ALA A 95 7.25 -0.61 -10.23
N ALA A 96 7.08 -0.68 -8.89
CA ALA A 96 5.79 -0.41 -8.25
C ALA A 96 5.33 1.03 -8.51
N ILE A 97 6.23 2.00 -8.44
CA ILE A 97 5.94 3.41 -8.73
C ILE A 97 5.52 3.60 -10.19
N ARG A 98 6.28 3.07 -11.16
CA ARG A 98 5.94 3.19 -12.59
C ARG A 98 4.58 2.60 -12.94
N ASN A 99 4.22 1.48 -12.30
CA ASN A 99 2.98 0.76 -12.65
C ASN A 99 1.73 1.36 -12.00
N ASN A 100 1.87 2.09 -10.88
CA ASN A 100 0.73 2.51 -10.07
C ASN A 100 0.58 4.02 -9.93
N CYS A 101 1.59 4.82 -10.29
CA CYS A 101 1.58 6.27 -10.11
C CYS A 101 1.43 7.02 -11.43
N THR A 102 0.66 8.10 -11.43
CA THR A 102 0.55 9.05 -12.54
C THR A 102 1.57 10.17 -12.46
N ARG A 103 2.13 10.40 -11.27
CA ARG A 103 3.13 11.43 -11.00
C ARG A 103 4.07 10.97 -9.89
N VAL A 104 5.34 11.29 -10.01
CA VAL A 104 6.37 10.89 -9.05
C VAL A 104 7.12 12.10 -8.51
N LEU A 105 7.42 12.03 -7.23
CA LEU A 105 8.22 13.01 -6.51
C LEU A 105 9.43 12.29 -5.92
N TRP A 106 10.65 12.69 -6.35
CA TRP A 106 11.89 12.16 -5.82
C TRP A 106 12.43 13.06 -4.71
N LEU A 107 12.53 12.51 -3.52
CA LEU A 107 13.17 13.15 -2.36
C LEU A 107 14.56 12.57 -2.13
N GLU A 108 15.53 13.44 -1.90
CA GLU A 108 16.89 13.05 -1.47
C GLU A 108 17.32 13.91 -0.28
N LYS A 109 17.65 13.27 0.83
CA LYS A 109 18.07 13.96 2.08
C LYS A 109 17.09 15.07 2.50
N GLY A 110 15.78 14.78 2.43
CA GLY A 110 14.72 15.73 2.78
C GLY A 110 14.47 16.87 1.79
N LYS A 111 15.14 16.88 0.63
CA LYS A 111 14.97 17.90 -0.40
C LYS A 111 14.35 17.30 -1.66
N LEU A 112 13.45 18.07 -2.28
CA LEU A 112 12.88 17.71 -3.59
C LEU A 112 13.99 17.79 -4.66
N ARG A 113 14.24 16.68 -5.34
CA ARG A 113 15.17 16.58 -6.46
C ARG A 113 14.46 16.76 -7.79
N GLN A 114 13.40 16.03 -7.98
CA GLN A 114 12.64 16.03 -9.21
C GLN A 114 11.17 15.67 -8.95
N ILE A 115 10.29 16.21 -9.78
CA ILE A 115 8.88 15.84 -9.81
C ILE A 115 8.41 15.77 -11.26
N GLY A 116 7.60 14.78 -11.61
CA GLY A 116 7.10 14.65 -12.97
C GLY A 116 6.62 13.26 -13.34
N ASP A 117 6.81 12.93 -14.62
CA ASP A 117 6.44 11.66 -15.20
C ASP A 117 7.17 10.47 -14.54
N PRO A 118 6.46 9.36 -14.25
CA PRO A 118 7.05 8.21 -13.59
C PRO A 118 8.24 7.59 -14.31
N ALA A 119 8.19 7.49 -15.64
CA ALA A 119 9.29 6.89 -16.40
C ALA A 119 10.56 7.75 -16.30
N ALA A 120 10.42 9.07 -16.49
CA ALA A 120 11.53 10.01 -16.46
C ALA A 120 12.16 10.12 -15.07
N VAL A 121 11.33 10.28 -14.02
CA VAL A 121 11.84 10.44 -12.64
C VAL A 121 12.47 9.16 -12.12
N CYS A 122 11.87 7.99 -12.40
CA CYS A 122 12.43 6.71 -11.98
C CYS A 122 13.74 6.38 -12.71
N ALA A 123 13.88 6.71 -14.00
CA ALA A 123 15.14 6.53 -14.73
C ALA A 123 16.26 7.36 -14.10
N ALA A 124 16.02 8.64 -13.85
CA ALA A 124 16.99 9.52 -13.20
C ALA A 124 17.38 9.04 -11.77
N TYR A 125 16.41 8.49 -11.02
CA TYR A 125 16.66 7.91 -9.70
C TYR A 125 17.54 6.66 -9.77
N GLU A 126 17.31 5.76 -10.73
CA GLU A 126 18.08 4.53 -10.95
C GLU A 126 19.51 4.83 -11.34
N GLU A 127 19.74 5.72 -12.33
CA GLU A 127 21.07 6.19 -12.74
C GLU A 127 21.86 6.76 -11.55
N ARG A 128 21.20 7.56 -10.69
CA ARG A 128 21.82 8.12 -9.50
C ARG A 128 22.20 7.06 -8.47
N LYS A 129 21.43 5.97 -8.37
CA LYS A 129 21.69 4.87 -7.45
C LYS A 129 22.88 4.03 -7.89
N GLU A 130 23.02 3.83 -9.21
CA GLU A 130 24.17 3.12 -9.81
C GLU A 130 25.46 3.92 -9.76
N ALA A 131 25.38 5.26 -9.81
CA ALA A 131 26.53 6.16 -9.75
C ALA A 131 27.10 6.39 -8.33
N LYS A 132 26.50 5.77 -7.28
CA LYS A 132 27.10 5.78 -5.94
C LYS A 132 28.02 4.57 -5.79
N PRO A 133 29.33 4.81 -5.50
CA PRO A 133 30.27 3.75 -5.17
C PRO A 133 29.93 3.06 -3.86
#